data_efd9bb3ca06aa28f698dec74cf7e2e0f
#
_entry.id   efd9bb3ca06aa28f698dec74cf7e2e0f
#
_cell.length_a   1.000
_cell.length_b   1.000
_cell.length_c   1.000
_cell.angle_alpha   90.00
_cell.angle_beta   90.00
_cell.angle_gamma   90.00
#
_symmetry.space_group_name_H-M   'P 1'
#
loop_
_entity.id
_entity.type
_entity.pdbx_description
1 polymer ?
#
loop_
_entity_poly.entity_id
_entity_poly.type
_entity_poly.pdbx_seq_one_letter_code
_entity_poly.pdbx_strand_id
1 'polypeptide(L)'
;FFKQKTAYEISCSLLGSEMCIRDSLGRLDDISTRGVDLISEIAQIFEVAGIDTEIIAASVRNPIHVTDCALAGADIATVPYKVIEQMTHHPLTDAGIEKFQADYKAVFGE
;
A
#
# COMPACT_ATOMS: atom_id res chain seq x y z
N PHE A 1 -28.08 -5.44 -0.97
CA PHE A 1 -26.80 -4.70 -1.06
C PHE A 1 -25.74 -5.22 -0.09
N PHE A 2 -26.11 -5.52 1.13
CA PHE A 2 -25.19 -6.06 2.13
C PHE A 2 -25.11 -7.58 2.16
N LYS A 3 -25.58 -8.21 1.13
CA LYS A 3 -25.70 -9.65 1.04
C LYS A 3 -24.34 -10.35 1.14
N GLN A 4 -24.15 -11.17 2.16
CA GLN A 4 -22.95 -11.98 2.38
C GLN A 4 -21.64 -11.18 2.53
N LYS A 5 -21.71 -9.97 3.00
CA LYS A 5 -20.53 -9.17 3.25
C LYS A 5 -19.92 -9.46 4.63
N THR A 6 -18.61 -9.39 4.71
CA THR A 6 -17.91 -9.45 5.99
C THR A 6 -18.25 -8.21 6.84
N ALA A 7 -18.11 -8.31 8.16
CA ALA A 7 -18.33 -7.17 9.06
C ALA A 7 -17.48 -5.96 8.66
N TYR A 8 -16.32 -6.19 8.12
CA TYR A 8 -15.42 -5.15 7.66
C TYR A 8 -15.90 -4.45 6.40
N GLU A 9 -16.39 -5.19 5.43
CA GLU A 9 -16.98 -4.63 4.20
C GLU A 9 -18.24 -3.84 4.49
N ILE A 10 -19.06 -4.32 5.44
CA ILE A 10 -20.23 -3.59 5.94
C ILE A 10 -19.80 -2.29 6.61
N SER A 11 -18.75 -2.33 7.41
CA SER A 11 -18.20 -1.16 8.08
C SER A 11 -17.76 -0.10 7.08
N CYS A 12 -17.07 -0.48 6.03
CA CYS A 12 -16.73 0.41 4.92
C CYS A 12 -17.99 1.01 4.26
N SER A 13 -19.02 0.21 4.07
CA SER A 13 -20.29 0.66 3.46
C SER A 13 -21.07 1.64 4.34
N LEU A 14 -20.83 1.63 5.66
CA LEU A 14 -21.53 2.49 6.62
C LEU A 14 -20.87 3.84 6.87
N LEU A 15 -19.64 4.03 6.41
CA LEU A 15 -18.88 5.26 6.65
C LEU A 15 -19.31 6.47 5.81
N GLY A 16 -20.46 6.38 5.15
CA GLY A 16 -21.07 7.50 4.44
C GLY A 16 -20.71 7.58 2.96
N SER A 17 -21.11 8.69 2.32
CA SER A 17 -20.96 8.90 0.89
C SER A 17 -19.51 9.19 0.42
N GLU A 18 -18.61 9.44 1.34
CA GLU A 18 -17.17 9.63 1.08
C GLU A 18 -16.41 8.32 1.10
N MET A 19 -17.04 7.30 0.62
CA MET A 19 -16.63 5.97 0.89
C MET A 19 -15.47 5.45 0.12
N CYS A 20 -14.67 4.80 0.87
CA CYS A 20 -13.58 3.97 0.41
C CYS A 20 -14.07 2.78 -0.44
N ILE A 21 -13.53 2.62 -1.59
CA ILE A 21 -13.46 1.32 -2.22
C ILE A 21 -12.27 0.60 -1.63
N ARG A 22 -12.57 -0.52 -1.02
CA ARG A 22 -11.56 -1.36 -0.42
C ARG A 22 -11.27 -2.55 -1.30
N ASP A 23 -10.09 -2.58 -1.81
CA ASP A 23 -9.62 -3.70 -2.59
C ASP A 23 -8.58 -4.55 -1.85
N SER A 24 -8.71 -5.86 -1.97
CA SER A 24 -7.81 -6.83 -1.37
C SER A 24 -6.73 -7.23 -2.37
N LEU A 25 -5.73 -6.39 -2.54
CA LEU A 25 -4.60 -6.62 -3.44
C LEU A 25 -4.03 -8.02 -3.37
N GLY A 26 -3.71 -8.46 -2.17
CA GLY A 26 -3.11 -9.77 -2.00
C GLY A 26 -4.02 -10.92 -2.42
N ARG A 27 -5.33 -10.78 -2.28
CA ARG A 27 -6.28 -11.81 -2.71
C ARG A 27 -6.44 -11.84 -4.23
N LEU A 28 -6.38 -10.69 -4.88
CA LEU A 28 -6.43 -10.59 -6.33
C LEU A 28 -5.17 -11.17 -6.97
N ASP A 29 -4.00 -10.90 -6.38
CA ASP A 29 -2.75 -11.50 -6.83
C ASP A 29 -2.78 -13.03 -6.70
N ASP A 30 -3.40 -13.55 -5.63
CA ASP A 30 -3.55 -15.01 -5.42
C ASP A 30 -4.39 -15.69 -6.51
N ILE A 31 -5.31 -14.96 -7.15
CA ILE A 31 -6.12 -15.48 -8.27
C ILE A 31 -5.62 -15.01 -9.64
N SER A 32 -4.36 -14.65 -9.74
CA SER A 32 -3.71 -14.20 -10.97
C SER A 32 -4.30 -12.90 -11.56
N THR A 33 -4.95 -12.09 -10.74
CA THR A 33 -5.43 -10.77 -11.13
C THR A 33 -4.55 -9.72 -10.50
N ARG A 34 -4.07 -8.76 -11.28
CA ARG A 34 -3.23 -7.67 -10.77
C ARG A 34 -4.09 -6.67 -9.99
N GLY A 35 -4.02 -6.73 -8.66
CA GLY A 35 -4.79 -5.86 -7.79
C GLY A 35 -4.47 -4.37 -7.98
N VAL A 36 -3.21 -4.06 -8.25
CA VAL A 36 -2.76 -2.69 -8.53
C VAL A 36 -3.40 -2.13 -9.80
N ASP A 37 -3.54 -2.93 -10.84
CA ASP A 37 -4.18 -2.49 -12.09
C ASP A 37 -5.65 -2.11 -11.86
N LEU A 38 -6.35 -2.86 -11.02
CA LEU A 38 -7.74 -2.54 -10.64
C LEU A 38 -7.83 -1.20 -9.88
N ILE A 39 -6.91 -0.92 -8.97
CA ILE A 39 -6.85 0.38 -8.28
C ILE A 39 -6.67 1.50 -9.29
N SER A 40 -5.78 1.33 -10.24
CA SER A 40 -5.52 2.33 -11.29
C SER A 40 -6.76 2.57 -12.16
N GLU A 41 -7.48 1.52 -12.54
CA GLU A 41 -8.73 1.64 -13.30
C GLU A 41 -9.81 2.39 -12.52
N ILE A 42 -9.98 2.06 -11.24
CA ILE A 42 -10.95 2.73 -10.36
C ILE A 42 -10.59 4.21 -10.20
N ALA A 43 -9.31 4.51 -9.98
CA ALA A 43 -8.84 5.89 -9.84
C ALA A 43 -9.13 6.71 -11.11
N GLN A 44 -8.91 6.14 -12.29
CA GLN A 44 -9.23 6.77 -13.56
C GLN A 44 -10.75 7.01 -13.74
N ILE A 45 -11.56 6.03 -13.36
CA ILE A 45 -13.02 6.17 -13.42
C ILE A 45 -13.49 7.30 -12.51
N PHE A 46 -12.95 7.39 -11.30
CA PHE A 46 -13.30 8.45 -10.36
C PHE A 46 -12.90 9.83 -10.86
N GLU A 47 -11.71 9.94 -11.43
CA GLU A 47 -11.24 11.19 -12.02
C GLU A 47 -12.14 11.65 -13.18
N VAL A 48 -12.44 10.77 -14.11
CA VAL A 48 -13.28 11.08 -15.29
C VAL A 48 -14.71 11.40 -14.90
N ALA A 49 -15.26 10.70 -13.92
CA ALA A 49 -16.63 10.92 -13.45
C ALA A 49 -16.76 12.06 -12.43
N GLY A 50 -15.65 12.65 -11.99
CA GLY A 50 -15.66 13.70 -10.96
C GLY A 50 -16.14 13.20 -9.60
N ILE A 51 -15.78 11.96 -9.25
CA ILE A 51 -16.18 11.34 -7.99
C ILE A 51 -15.09 11.58 -6.93
N ASP A 52 -15.47 12.19 -5.84
CA ASP A 52 -14.60 12.57 -4.72
C ASP A 52 -14.53 11.46 -3.65
N THR A 53 -14.49 10.21 -4.05
CA THR A 53 -14.42 9.07 -3.15
C THR A 53 -12.99 8.58 -3.01
N GLU A 54 -12.54 8.36 -1.78
CA GLU A 54 -11.23 7.85 -1.49
C GLU A 54 -11.12 6.34 -1.72
N ILE A 55 -9.97 5.91 -2.19
CA ILE A 55 -9.65 4.50 -2.45
C ILE A 55 -8.73 3.99 -1.35
N ILE A 56 -9.17 2.94 -0.65
CA ILE A 56 -8.35 2.24 0.34
C ILE A 56 -7.81 0.94 -0.26
N ALA A 57 -6.51 0.87 -0.42
CA ALA A 57 -5.81 -0.35 -0.76
C ALA A 57 -5.64 -1.23 0.49
N ALA A 58 -6.15 -2.43 0.44
CA ALA A 58 -6.08 -3.39 1.55
C ALA A 58 -5.26 -4.62 1.20
N SER A 59 -4.85 -5.37 2.23
CA SER A 59 -4.08 -6.60 2.09
C SER A 59 -2.72 -6.40 1.39
N VAL A 60 -2.09 -5.29 1.65
CA VAL A 60 -0.71 -5.02 1.23
C VAL A 60 0.22 -6.02 1.90
N ARG A 61 1.09 -6.69 1.13
CA ARG A 61 1.93 -7.78 1.62
C ARG A 61 3.43 -7.47 1.66
N ASN A 62 3.86 -6.44 0.96
CA ASN A 62 5.27 -6.08 0.88
C ASN A 62 5.43 -4.58 0.56
N PRO A 63 6.64 -4.03 0.75
CA PRO A 63 6.90 -2.60 0.47
C PRO A 63 6.65 -2.17 -0.97
N ILE A 64 6.87 -3.06 -1.94
CA ILE A 64 6.62 -2.77 -3.36
C ILE A 64 5.13 -2.52 -3.59
N HIS A 65 4.25 -3.31 -2.97
CA HIS A 65 2.80 -3.10 -3.03
C HIS A 65 2.40 -1.71 -2.52
N VAL A 66 3.05 -1.20 -1.47
CA VAL A 66 2.78 0.16 -0.95
C VAL A 66 3.08 1.22 -2.01
N THR A 67 4.24 1.12 -2.64
CA THR A 67 4.66 2.04 -3.70
C THR A 67 3.73 1.95 -4.91
N ASP A 68 3.42 0.74 -5.35
CA ASP A 68 2.56 0.51 -6.50
C ASP A 68 1.14 1.02 -6.27
N CYS A 69 0.60 0.84 -5.06
CA CYS A 69 -0.70 1.40 -4.69
C CYS A 69 -0.71 2.93 -4.73
N ALA A 70 0.32 3.55 -4.21
CA ALA A 70 0.45 4.99 -4.22
C ALA A 70 0.52 5.54 -5.65
N LEU A 71 1.29 4.88 -6.51
CA LEU A 71 1.40 5.25 -7.93
C LEU A 71 0.11 5.00 -8.71
N ALA A 72 -0.67 4.00 -8.33
CA ALA A 72 -1.94 3.69 -8.96
C ALA A 72 -3.07 4.65 -8.58
N GLY A 73 -2.88 5.48 -7.56
CA GLY A 73 -3.86 6.48 -7.14
C GLY A 73 -4.68 6.10 -5.91
N ALA A 74 -4.22 5.14 -5.11
CA ALA A 74 -4.83 4.89 -3.81
C ALA A 74 -4.55 6.04 -2.84
N ASP A 75 -5.57 6.48 -2.13
CA ASP A 75 -5.46 7.57 -1.15
C ASP A 75 -4.96 7.05 0.20
N ILE A 76 -5.36 5.83 0.55
CA ILE A 76 -5.07 5.20 1.83
C ILE A 76 -4.63 3.76 1.58
N ALA A 77 -3.68 3.28 2.37
CA ALA A 77 -3.30 1.87 2.38
C ALA A 77 -3.36 1.30 3.80
N THR A 78 -3.92 0.11 3.95
CA THR A 78 -3.83 -0.63 5.20
C THR A 78 -2.60 -1.52 5.15
N VAL A 79 -1.59 -1.17 5.91
CA VAL A 79 -0.26 -1.80 5.87
C VAL A 79 -0.03 -2.58 7.17
N PRO A 80 0.23 -3.90 7.11
CA PRO A 80 0.60 -4.67 8.30
C PRO A 80 1.90 -4.15 8.92
N TYR A 81 2.01 -4.23 10.24
CA TYR A 81 3.21 -3.79 10.96
C TYR A 81 4.50 -4.41 10.41
N LYS A 82 4.47 -5.68 10.06
CA LYS A 82 5.61 -6.36 9.45
C LYS A 82 6.10 -5.69 8.17
N VAL A 83 5.17 -5.20 7.35
CA VAL A 83 5.51 -4.49 6.10
C VAL A 83 6.09 -3.11 6.41
N ILE A 84 5.54 -2.40 7.40
CA ILE A 84 6.10 -1.12 7.86
C ILE A 84 7.53 -1.30 8.33
N GLU A 85 7.79 -2.33 9.10
CA GLU A 85 9.13 -2.68 9.57
C GLU A 85 10.07 -2.97 8.39
N GLN A 86 9.63 -3.72 7.39
CA GLN A 86 10.38 -3.98 6.17
C GLN A 86 10.70 -2.70 5.38
N MET A 87 9.81 -1.71 5.40
CA MET A 87 10.02 -0.43 4.72
C MET A 87 11.12 0.41 5.35
N THR A 88 11.42 0.19 6.64
CA THR A 88 12.48 0.91 7.36
C THR A 88 13.84 0.27 7.23
N HIS A 89 13.94 -0.93 6.69
CA HIS A 89 15.17 -1.69 6.55
C HIS A 89 15.44 -2.07 5.10
N HIS A 90 16.65 -1.82 4.65
CA HIS A 90 17.10 -2.26 3.33
C HIS A 90 18.54 -2.77 3.44
N PRO A 91 18.84 -3.99 2.97
CA PRO A 91 20.18 -4.59 3.11
C PRO A 91 21.33 -3.71 2.56
N LEU A 92 21.10 -3.04 1.44
CA LEU A 92 22.10 -2.13 0.86
C LEU A 92 22.29 -0.86 1.67
N THR A 93 21.24 -0.36 2.34
CA THR A 93 21.35 0.79 3.25
C THR A 93 22.15 0.42 4.48
N ASP A 94 21.87 -0.72 5.08
CA ASP A 94 22.60 -1.21 6.26
C ASP A 94 24.07 -1.42 5.93
N ALA A 95 24.39 -2.11 4.82
CA ALA A 95 25.75 -2.28 4.35
C ALA A 95 26.44 -0.95 4.03
N GLY A 96 25.73 0.01 3.47
CA GLY A 96 26.22 1.35 3.18
C GLY A 96 26.59 2.13 4.46
N ILE A 97 25.74 2.06 5.47
CA ILE A 97 25.99 2.70 6.77
C ILE A 97 27.24 2.10 7.42
N GLU A 98 27.36 0.78 7.46
CA GLU A 98 28.54 0.11 8.01
C GLU A 98 29.83 0.52 7.29
N LYS A 99 29.76 0.55 5.95
CA LYS A 99 30.90 0.96 5.13
C LYS A 99 31.30 2.43 5.44
N PHE A 100 30.34 3.35 5.45
CA PHE A 100 30.63 4.76 5.72
C PHE A 100 31.17 4.97 7.13
N GLN A 101 30.69 4.24 8.12
CA GLN A 101 31.23 4.29 9.47
C GLN A 101 32.66 3.77 9.53
N ALA A 102 32.97 2.68 8.81
CA ALA A 102 34.32 2.15 8.73
C ALA A 102 35.28 3.12 8.03
N ASP A 103 34.84 3.72 6.92
CA ASP A 103 35.63 4.72 6.18
C ASP A 103 35.88 5.96 7.04
N TYR A 104 34.90 6.43 7.78
CA TYR A 104 35.05 7.56 8.70
C TYR A 104 36.06 7.27 9.80
N LYS A 105 35.99 6.09 10.42
CA LYS A 105 36.94 5.67 11.43
C LYS A 105 38.37 5.55 10.90
N ALA A 106 38.51 5.04 9.67
CA ALA A 106 39.81 4.92 9.02
C ALA A 106 40.47 6.29 8.77
N VAL A 107 39.67 7.29 8.43
CA VAL A 107 40.19 8.65 8.13
C VAL A 107 40.42 9.48 9.42
N PHE A 108 39.47 9.40 10.36
CA PHE A 108 39.49 10.26 11.58
C PHE A 108 39.94 9.54 12.84
N GLY A 109 40.19 8.24 12.80
CA GLY A 109 40.73 7.45 13.90
C GLY A 109 39.82 7.22 15.10
N GLU A 110 38.52 7.40 14.92
CA GLU A 110 37.53 7.19 15.99
C GLU A 110 36.62 6.00 15.72
#